data_03b97c129b24ef628f80aad5c8f69961
#
_entry.id   03b97c129b24ef628f80aad5c8f69961
#
_cell.length_a   1.000
_cell.length_b   1.000
_cell.length_c   1.000
_cell.angle_alpha   90.00
_cell.angle_beta   90.00
_cell.angle_gamma   90.00
#
_symmetry.space_group_name_H-M   'P 1'
#
loop_
_entity.id
_entity.type
_entity.pdbx_description
1 polymer ?
#
loop_
_entity_poly.entity_id
_entity_poly.type
_entity_poly.pdbx_seq_one_letter_code
_entity_poly.pdbx_strand_id
1 'polypeptide(L)'
;GAQVTVVETNAKAGGQLVKQTHKFFGSKEHRAGIRGIDIVKQLIEECGELGVEMMLNSTVAGIYQGKTVAVDVQKSLTEHELVRIQAQRIVISTGAAENAIRFPGWTLPGVMGAGAIQTMCNYHRVMPGKKLLMIGSGSVGLIVCYQLMQAGAEIVGIVEALPQINGYAVHASKLAREGVPIYTGYTITQALGDDHVTGAVIAKVNPDWSTVPGSEITLDTDMIACGVGL
;
A
#
# COMPACT_ATOMS: atom_id res chain seq x y z
N GLY A 1 -1.48 -1.33 35.64
CA GLY A 1 -1.44 -0.82 34.27
C GLY A 1 -2.85 -0.48 33.79
N ALA A 2 -2.97 0.12 32.59
CA ALA A 2 -4.27 0.36 31.97
C ALA A 2 -4.76 -0.95 31.32
N GLN A 3 -6.08 -1.19 31.38
CA GLN A 3 -6.72 -2.21 30.55
C GLN A 3 -6.84 -1.65 29.13
N VAL A 4 -6.36 -2.41 28.14
CA VAL A 4 -6.32 -1.99 26.74
C VAL A 4 -7.07 -3.00 25.88
N THR A 5 -7.98 -2.51 25.03
CA THR A 5 -8.66 -3.29 24.01
C THR A 5 -8.30 -2.69 22.65
N VAL A 6 -7.80 -3.51 21.73
CA VAL A 6 -7.53 -3.16 20.32
C VAL A 6 -8.67 -3.69 19.47
N VAL A 7 -9.30 -2.82 18.69
CA VAL A 7 -10.34 -3.19 17.71
C VAL A 7 -9.70 -3.20 16.32
N GLU A 8 -9.66 -4.34 15.65
CA GLU A 8 -9.04 -4.56 14.35
C GLU A 8 -10.06 -5.17 13.38
N THR A 9 -10.24 -4.52 12.24
CA THR A 9 -11.22 -4.96 11.23
C THR A 9 -10.81 -6.25 10.50
N ASN A 10 -9.50 -6.52 10.43
CA ASN A 10 -8.98 -7.71 9.77
C ASN A 10 -9.01 -8.94 10.70
N ALA A 11 -8.97 -10.12 10.09
CA ALA A 11 -8.84 -11.40 10.81
C ALA A 11 -7.46 -11.59 11.47
N LYS A 12 -6.50 -10.71 11.20
CA LYS A 12 -5.15 -10.73 11.78
C LYS A 12 -4.74 -9.33 12.18
N ALA A 13 -4.26 -9.20 13.40
CA ALA A 13 -3.66 -7.96 13.88
C ALA A 13 -2.32 -7.68 13.17
N GLY A 14 -1.95 -6.39 13.12
CA GLY A 14 -0.64 -5.96 12.65
C GLY A 14 -0.66 -4.90 11.55
N GLY A 15 -1.84 -4.52 11.08
CA GLY A 15 -2.02 -3.42 10.12
C GLY A 15 -1.11 -3.56 8.90
N GLN A 16 -0.40 -2.49 8.55
CA GLN A 16 0.47 -2.47 7.36
C GLN A 16 1.69 -3.39 7.46
N LEU A 17 2.14 -3.77 8.66
CA LEU A 17 3.32 -4.63 8.84
C LEU A 17 3.12 -6.05 8.29
N VAL A 18 1.88 -6.58 8.27
CA VAL A 18 1.60 -7.95 7.82
C VAL A 18 1.96 -8.21 6.35
N LYS A 19 2.12 -7.16 5.54
CA LYS A 19 2.49 -7.24 4.12
C LYS A 19 3.89 -6.71 3.82
N GLN A 20 4.64 -6.23 4.83
CA GLN A 20 5.98 -5.66 4.67
C GLN A 20 7.04 -6.78 4.75
N THR A 21 7.37 -7.36 3.60
CA THR A 21 8.37 -8.45 3.50
C THR A 21 9.81 -7.96 3.44
N HIS A 22 10.02 -6.67 3.23
CA HIS A 22 11.36 -6.06 3.23
C HIS A 22 11.87 -5.82 4.67
N LYS A 23 13.20 -5.74 4.82
CA LYS A 23 13.84 -5.36 6.07
C LYS A 23 13.75 -3.85 6.27
N PHE A 24 13.34 -3.43 7.46
CA PHE A 24 13.35 -2.02 7.83
C PHE A 24 14.77 -1.52 8.03
N PHE A 25 14.99 -0.25 7.80
CA PHE A 25 16.22 0.46 8.10
C PHE A 25 15.96 1.49 9.21
N GLY A 26 17.01 1.98 9.84
CA GLY A 26 16.93 2.93 10.95
C GLY A 26 17.77 2.47 12.14
N SER A 27 17.31 2.76 13.35
CA SER A 27 18.01 2.37 14.59
C SER A 27 17.62 0.95 15.05
N LYS A 28 18.44 0.36 15.92
CA LYS A 28 18.11 -0.90 16.59
C LYS A 28 16.86 -0.80 17.45
N GLU A 29 16.63 0.35 18.07
CA GLU A 29 15.43 0.66 18.85
C GLU A 29 14.15 0.53 18.03
N HIS A 30 14.21 0.89 16.73
CA HIS A 30 13.12 0.75 15.78
C HIS A 30 13.18 -0.56 14.98
N ARG A 31 13.88 -1.58 15.51
CA ARG A 31 13.96 -2.94 14.95
C ARG A 31 14.53 -2.97 13.52
N ALA A 32 15.52 -2.09 13.22
CA ALA A 32 16.21 -2.09 11.94
C ALA A 32 16.84 -3.47 11.63
N GLY A 33 16.77 -3.87 10.38
CA GLY A 33 17.26 -5.16 9.89
C GLY A 33 16.26 -6.31 10.01
N ILE A 34 15.11 -6.10 10.67
CA ILE A 34 14.01 -7.07 10.80
C ILE A 34 12.95 -6.77 9.73
N ARG A 35 12.32 -7.80 9.18
CA ARG A 35 11.21 -7.64 8.23
C ARG A 35 9.93 -7.22 8.97
N GLY A 36 9.09 -6.41 8.34
CA GLY A 36 7.82 -5.98 8.94
C GLY A 36 6.95 -7.14 9.42
N ILE A 37 6.86 -8.21 8.63
CA ILE A 37 6.15 -9.45 8.99
C ILE A 37 6.69 -10.16 10.25
N ASP A 38 7.95 -9.95 10.59
CA ASP A 38 8.56 -10.53 11.80
C ASP A 38 8.46 -9.53 12.98
N ILE A 39 8.46 -8.22 12.71
CA ILE A 39 8.20 -7.19 13.72
C ILE A 39 6.79 -7.33 14.29
N VAL A 40 5.78 -7.56 13.44
CA VAL A 40 4.40 -7.69 13.89
C VAL A 40 4.18 -8.87 14.82
N LYS A 41 4.89 -9.98 14.61
CA LYS A 41 4.82 -11.15 15.51
C LYS A 41 5.29 -10.77 16.93
N GLN A 42 6.45 -10.11 17.01
CA GLN A 42 7.01 -9.64 18.29
C GLN A 42 6.04 -8.68 19.00
N LEU A 43 5.43 -7.74 18.26
CA LEU A 43 4.48 -6.79 18.84
C LEU A 43 3.19 -7.47 19.35
N ILE A 44 2.69 -8.48 18.64
CA ILE A 44 1.51 -9.24 19.08
C ILE A 44 1.83 -10.07 20.33
N GLU A 45 3.03 -10.69 20.39
CA GLU A 45 3.51 -11.42 21.57
C GLU A 45 3.62 -10.48 22.78
N GLU A 46 4.25 -9.31 22.62
CA GLU A 46 4.35 -8.27 23.66
C GLU A 46 2.96 -7.80 24.15
N CYS A 47 2.01 -7.60 23.22
CA CYS A 47 0.63 -7.26 23.57
C CYS A 47 -0.02 -8.37 24.41
N GLY A 48 0.18 -9.64 24.06
CA GLY A 48 -0.34 -10.78 24.81
C GLY A 48 0.25 -10.87 26.22
N GLU A 49 1.57 -10.68 26.36
CA GLU A 49 2.26 -10.65 27.67
C GLU A 49 1.73 -9.53 28.57
N LEU A 50 1.36 -8.39 27.99
CA LEU A 50 0.78 -7.24 28.68
C LEU A 50 -0.72 -7.36 28.94
N GLY A 51 -1.37 -8.44 28.51
CA GLY A 51 -2.80 -8.67 28.69
C GLY A 51 -3.69 -7.75 27.85
N VAL A 52 -3.20 -7.31 26.68
CA VAL A 52 -4.00 -6.51 25.74
C VAL A 52 -5.05 -7.40 25.07
N GLU A 53 -6.30 -7.02 25.16
CA GLU A 53 -7.40 -7.69 24.47
C GLU A 53 -7.41 -7.32 22.97
N MET A 54 -7.46 -8.32 22.09
CA MET A 54 -7.54 -8.14 20.65
C MET A 54 -8.92 -8.56 20.13
N MET A 55 -9.73 -7.61 19.68
CA MET A 55 -11.00 -7.86 18.98
C MET A 55 -10.74 -7.82 17.47
N LEU A 56 -10.50 -9.00 16.87
CA LEU A 56 -10.30 -9.18 15.43
C LEU A 56 -11.65 -9.30 14.71
N ASN A 57 -11.68 -9.15 13.38
CA ASN A 57 -12.89 -9.10 12.57
C ASN A 57 -13.92 -8.13 13.14
N SER A 58 -13.45 -7.00 13.70
CA SER A 58 -14.27 -6.08 14.47
C SER A 58 -14.08 -4.67 13.95
N THR A 59 -15.18 -4.02 13.55
CA THR A 59 -15.16 -2.69 12.94
C THR A 59 -15.82 -1.67 13.88
N VAL A 60 -15.14 -0.56 14.13
CA VAL A 60 -15.75 0.56 14.87
C VAL A 60 -16.84 1.19 14.01
N ALA A 61 -18.11 0.99 14.37
CA ALA A 61 -19.26 1.56 13.67
C ALA A 61 -19.52 3.02 14.07
N GLY A 62 -19.07 3.45 15.26
CA GLY A 62 -19.22 4.83 15.71
C GLY A 62 -18.58 5.11 17.06
N ILE A 63 -18.27 6.39 17.28
CA ILE A 63 -17.79 6.94 18.53
C ILE A 63 -18.79 8.01 18.99
N TYR A 64 -19.32 7.86 20.19
CA TYR A 64 -20.42 8.67 20.71
C TYR A 64 -19.99 9.47 21.94
N GLN A 65 -20.87 10.36 22.40
CA GLN A 65 -20.67 11.15 23.60
C GLN A 65 -20.32 10.25 24.80
N GLY A 66 -19.52 10.78 25.73
CA GLY A 66 -19.03 10.03 26.88
C GLY A 66 -17.98 8.96 26.54
N LYS A 67 -17.41 8.98 25.35
CA LYS A 67 -16.41 7.99 24.86
C LYS A 67 -16.97 6.56 24.79
N THR A 68 -18.21 6.45 24.39
CA THR A 68 -18.84 5.17 24.04
C THR A 68 -18.49 4.80 22.62
N VAL A 69 -17.96 3.61 22.40
CA VAL A 69 -17.59 3.08 21.08
C VAL A 69 -18.53 1.93 20.74
N ALA A 70 -19.20 2.01 19.58
CA ALA A 70 -19.96 0.89 19.03
C ALA A 70 -19.05 0.10 18.08
N VAL A 71 -18.98 -1.20 18.29
CA VAL A 71 -18.15 -2.13 17.53
C VAL A 71 -19.03 -3.21 16.92
N ASP A 72 -18.97 -3.34 15.60
CA ASP A 72 -19.55 -4.46 14.87
C ASP A 72 -18.54 -5.61 14.84
N VAL A 73 -18.87 -6.70 15.51
CA VAL A 73 -18.05 -7.92 15.61
C VAL A 73 -18.60 -8.96 14.65
N GLN A 74 -17.87 -9.28 13.61
CA GLN A 74 -18.22 -10.32 12.66
C GLN A 74 -17.89 -11.71 13.24
N LYS A 75 -18.91 -12.49 13.55
CA LYS A 75 -18.80 -13.87 14.06
C LYS A 75 -18.68 -14.89 12.91
N SER A 76 -19.40 -14.64 11.81
CA SER A 76 -19.36 -15.42 10.58
C SER A 76 -19.63 -14.52 9.37
N LEU A 77 -19.76 -15.08 8.17
CA LEU A 77 -20.12 -14.30 6.96
C LEU A 77 -21.49 -13.63 7.05
N THR A 78 -22.39 -14.18 7.86
CA THR A 78 -23.80 -13.73 7.97
C THR A 78 -24.21 -13.32 9.38
N GLU A 79 -23.34 -13.51 10.38
CA GLU A 79 -23.65 -13.26 11.78
C GLU A 79 -22.75 -12.14 12.31
N HIS A 80 -23.40 -11.10 12.80
CA HIS A 80 -22.77 -9.91 13.39
C HIS A 80 -23.33 -9.65 14.77
N GLU A 81 -22.48 -9.15 15.67
CA GLU A 81 -22.84 -8.73 17.02
C GLU A 81 -22.42 -7.27 17.23
N LEU A 82 -23.35 -6.44 17.66
CA LEU A 82 -23.03 -5.07 18.03
C LEU A 82 -22.64 -5.00 19.51
N VAL A 83 -21.37 -4.70 19.77
CA VAL A 83 -20.81 -4.55 21.12
C VAL A 83 -20.63 -3.07 21.45
N ARG A 84 -20.94 -2.69 22.67
CA ARG A 84 -20.71 -1.34 23.19
C ARG A 84 -19.56 -1.34 24.19
N ILE A 85 -18.53 -0.53 23.92
CA ILE A 85 -17.37 -0.37 24.79
C ILE A 85 -17.40 1.04 25.40
N GLN A 86 -17.28 1.12 26.74
CA GLN A 86 -17.13 2.38 27.44
C GLN A 86 -15.64 2.62 27.72
N ALA A 87 -15.03 3.61 27.06
CA ALA A 87 -13.60 3.89 27.17
C ALA A 87 -13.30 5.11 28.05
N GLN A 88 -12.16 5.10 28.75
CA GLN A 88 -11.62 6.29 29.43
C GLN A 88 -10.77 7.13 28.46
N ARG A 89 -10.07 6.49 27.53
CA ARG A 89 -9.26 7.09 26.47
C ARG A 89 -9.49 6.31 25.19
N ILE A 90 -9.48 7.00 24.05
CA ILE A 90 -9.59 6.40 22.72
C ILE A 90 -8.37 6.85 21.93
N VAL A 91 -7.65 5.89 21.33
CA VAL A 91 -6.56 6.14 20.40
C VAL A 91 -7.03 5.69 19.02
N ILE A 92 -7.00 6.60 18.06
CA ILE A 92 -7.39 6.32 16.67
C ILE A 92 -6.11 6.06 15.86
N SER A 93 -5.96 4.83 15.39
CA SER A 93 -4.81 4.36 14.60
C SER A 93 -5.27 3.57 13.37
N THR A 94 -6.28 4.09 12.68
CA THR A 94 -6.97 3.43 11.56
C THR A 94 -6.15 3.40 10.27
N GLY A 95 -4.96 3.99 10.26
CA GLY A 95 -4.10 4.05 9.09
C GLY A 95 -4.53 5.14 8.11
N ALA A 96 -4.19 4.93 6.82
CA ALA A 96 -4.49 5.84 5.73
C ALA A 96 -4.97 5.06 4.50
N ALA A 97 -5.70 5.74 3.63
CA ALA A 97 -6.08 5.25 2.31
C ALA A 97 -5.18 5.85 1.23
N GLU A 98 -4.95 5.10 0.16
CA GLU A 98 -4.19 5.60 -0.99
C GLU A 98 -5.01 6.61 -1.79
N ASN A 99 -4.37 7.69 -2.21
CA ASN A 99 -4.96 8.66 -3.13
C ASN A 99 -5.04 8.08 -4.54
N ALA A 100 -6.23 8.11 -5.13
CA ALA A 100 -6.43 7.76 -6.53
C ALA A 100 -6.12 8.97 -7.43
N ILE A 101 -5.38 8.72 -8.52
CA ILE A 101 -5.25 9.68 -9.61
C ILE A 101 -6.20 9.31 -10.75
N ARG A 102 -6.74 10.32 -11.41
CA ARG A 102 -7.69 10.14 -12.51
C ARG A 102 -7.00 10.40 -13.84
N PHE A 103 -7.10 9.43 -14.73
CA PHE A 103 -6.65 9.51 -16.12
C PHE A 103 -7.55 8.60 -16.98
N PRO A 104 -7.68 8.78 -18.27
CA PRO A 104 -8.43 7.89 -19.14
C PRO A 104 -8.06 6.41 -18.92
N GLY A 105 -9.04 5.56 -18.66
CA GLY A 105 -8.85 4.13 -18.38
C GLY A 105 -8.45 3.79 -16.93
N TRP A 106 -8.44 4.73 -15.99
CA TRP A 106 -8.05 4.47 -14.58
C TRP A 106 -8.95 3.47 -13.83
N THR A 107 -10.13 3.16 -14.39
CA THR A 107 -11.07 2.16 -13.82
C THR A 107 -10.93 0.78 -14.44
N LEU A 108 -10.03 0.59 -15.41
CA LEU A 108 -9.79 -0.73 -16.00
C LEU A 108 -9.27 -1.71 -14.97
N PRO A 109 -9.73 -2.98 -14.98
CA PRO A 109 -9.09 -4.04 -14.24
C PRO A 109 -7.60 -4.11 -14.55
N GLY A 110 -6.76 -4.13 -13.50
CA GLY A 110 -5.31 -4.01 -13.62
C GLY A 110 -4.75 -2.65 -13.19
N VAL A 111 -5.61 -1.61 -13.02
CA VAL A 111 -5.22 -0.34 -12.38
C VAL A 111 -5.58 -0.41 -10.90
N MET A 112 -4.59 -0.28 -10.03
CA MET A 112 -4.75 -0.43 -8.58
C MET A 112 -3.80 0.49 -7.82
N GLY A 113 -4.09 0.72 -6.54
CA GLY A 113 -3.12 1.33 -5.62
C GLY A 113 -1.92 0.41 -5.36
N ALA A 114 -0.74 0.98 -5.16
CA ALA A 114 0.49 0.23 -4.90
C ALA A 114 0.36 -0.67 -3.65
N GLY A 115 -0.28 -0.17 -2.58
CA GLY A 115 -0.54 -0.92 -1.37
C GLY A 115 -1.59 -2.03 -1.55
N ALA A 116 -2.55 -1.86 -2.47
CA ALA A 116 -3.50 -2.91 -2.83
C ALA A 116 -2.77 -4.08 -3.52
N ILE A 117 -1.92 -3.80 -4.51
CA ILE A 117 -1.07 -4.81 -5.17
C ILE A 117 -0.16 -5.51 -4.16
N GLN A 118 0.48 -4.74 -3.28
CA GLN A 118 1.31 -5.30 -2.22
C GLN A 118 0.52 -6.25 -1.31
N THR A 119 -0.72 -5.90 -0.98
CA THR A 119 -1.60 -6.74 -0.17
C THR A 119 -1.95 -8.03 -0.89
N MET A 120 -2.34 -7.96 -2.17
CA MET A 120 -2.61 -9.16 -2.97
C MET A 120 -1.39 -10.08 -3.02
N CYS A 121 -0.22 -9.55 -3.34
CA CYS A 121 0.98 -10.36 -3.50
C CYS A 121 1.52 -10.88 -2.17
N ASN A 122 1.75 -10.01 -1.18
CA ASN A 122 2.47 -10.38 0.04
C ASN A 122 1.58 -11.03 1.10
N TYR A 123 0.29 -10.69 1.14
CA TYR A 123 -0.64 -11.22 2.13
C TYR A 123 -1.49 -12.36 1.57
N HIS A 124 -2.15 -12.14 0.41
CA HIS A 124 -3.05 -13.12 -0.21
C HIS A 124 -2.34 -14.11 -1.13
N ARG A 125 -1.06 -13.91 -1.47
CA ARG A 125 -0.28 -14.76 -2.38
C ARG A 125 -0.87 -14.83 -3.80
N VAL A 126 -1.48 -13.75 -4.24
CA VAL A 126 -2.03 -13.58 -5.58
C VAL A 126 -1.20 -12.56 -6.35
N MET A 127 -0.69 -12.95 -7.51
CA MET A 127 -0.02 -12.06 -8.44
C MET A 127 -1.07 -11.47 -9.40
N PRO A 128 -1.37 -10.16 -9.34
CA PRO A 128 -2.46 -9.58 -10.12
C PRO A 128 -2.13 -9.35 -11.60
N GLY A 129 -0.87 -9.41 -11.98
CA GLY A 129 -0.37 -9.28 -13.35
C GLY A 129 1.09 -9.69 -13.43
N LYS A 130 1.67 -9.61 -14.63
CA LYS A 130 3.06 -10.01 -14.91
C LYS A 130 3.98 -8.84 -15.20
N LYS A 131 3.46 -7.75 -15.75
CA LYS A 131 4.19 -6.57 -16.20
C LYS A 131 3.66 -5.34 -15.48
N LEU A 132 4.45 -4.80 -14.55
CA LEU A 132 4.06 -3.66 -13.73
C LEU A 132 4.63 -2.36 -14.26
N LEU A 133 3.74 -1.36 -14.45
CA LEU A 133 4.10 0.05 -14.52
C LEU A 133 3.76 0.73 -13.19
N MET A 134 4.75 1.29 -12.52
CA MET A 134 4.56 2.04 -11.26
C MET A 134 4.43 3.53 -11.53
N ILE A 135 3.38 4.15 -11.00
CA ILE A 135 3.17 5.60 -11.03
C ILE A 135 3.48 6.16 -9.65
N GLY A 136 4.51 7.00 -9.58
CA GLY A 136 5.09 7.54 -8.35
C GLY A 136 6.37 6.81 -7.93
N SER A 137 7.40 7.58 -7.62
CA SER A 137 8.72 7.11 -7.17
C SER A 137 8.93 7.26 -5.66
N GLY A 138 7.86 7.40 -4.89
CA GLY A 138 7.93 7.39 -3.42
C GLY A 138 8.47 6.07 -2.88
N SER A 139 8.92 6.08 -1.63
CA SER A 139 9.52 4.87 -1.00
C SER A 139 8.60 3.65 -1.07
N VAL A 140 7.29 3.83 -0.91
CA VAL A 140 6.31 2.72 -1.02
C VAL A 140 6.32 2.13 -2.42
N GLY A 141 6.23 2.95 -3.48
CA GLY A 141 6.26 2.49 -4.86
C GLY A 141 7.54 1.72 -5.19
N LEU A 142 8.70 2.27 -4.81
CA LEU A 142 10.00 1.63 -5.03
C LEU A 142 10.11 0.27 -4.29
N ILE A 143 9.62 0.19 -3.06
CA ILE A 143 9.62 -1.05 -2.27
C ILE A 143 8.69 -2.09 -2.91
N VAL A 144 7.50 -1.69 -3.34
CA VAL A 144 6.53 -2.58 -3.99
C VAL A 144 7.11 -3.11 -5.30
N CYS A 145 7.71 -2.27 -6.15
CA CYS A 145 8.40 -2.72 -7.36
C CYS A 145 9.43 -3.81 -7.06
N TYR A 146 10.29 -3.58 -6.07
CA TYR A 146 11.32 -4.57 -5.71
C TYR A 146 10.72 -5.88 -5.20
N GLN A 147 9.66 -5.81 -4.40
CA GLN A 147 8.95 -6.99 -3.88
C GLN A 147 8.30 -7.81 -5.00
N LEU A 148 7.62 -7.13 -5.94
CA LEU A 148 6.97 -7.82 -7.07
C LEU A 148 8.01 -8.43 -8.02
N MET A 149 9.11 -7.72 -8.27
CA MET A 149 10.22 -8.26 -9.06
C MET A 149 10.79 -9.54 -8.43
N GLN A 150 10.97 -9.57 -7.10
CA GLN A 150 11.37 -10.79 -6.38
C GLN A 150 10.32 -11.90 -6.44
N ALA A 151 9.05 -11.56 -6.64
CA ALA A 151 7.96 -12.50 -6.83
C ALA A 151 7.78 -12.94 -8.30
N GLY A 152 8.61 -12.44 -9.22
CA GLY A 152 8.65 -12.85 -10.63
C GLY A 152 7.91 -11.92 -11.60
N ALA A 153 7.45 -10.73 -11.16
CA ALA A 153 6.90 -9.74 -12.08
C ALA A 153 8.03 -8.95 -12.78
N GLU A 154 7.81 -8.60 -14.02
CA GLU A 154 8.61 -7.62 -14.76
C GLU A 154 8.19 -6.21 -14.35
N ILE A 155 9.15 -5.34 -14.03
CA ILE A 155 8.88 -3.92 -13.79
C ILE A 155 9.18 -3.17 -15.08
N VAL A 156 8.14 -2.81 -15.81
CA VAL A 156 8.21 -2.12 -17.12
C VAL A 156 8.79 -0.71 -16.97
N GLY A 157 8.51 -0.06 -15.84
CA GLY A 157 9.06 1.25 -15.55
C GLY A 157 8.46 1.85 -14.27
N ILE A 158 9.12 2.91 -13.83
CA ILE A 158 8.67 3.78 -12.74
C ILE A 158 8.51 5.18 -13.29
N VAL A 159 7.34 5.77 -13.14
CA VAL A 159 6.98 7.09 -13.67
C VAL A 159 6.88 8.08 -12.52
N GLU A 160 7.65 9.14 -12.59
CA GLU A 160 7.68 10.20 -11.59
C GLU A 160 7.46 11.57 -12.27
N ALA A 161 6.45 12.29 -11.82
CA ALA A 161 6.12 13.60 -12.39
C ALA A 161 7.14 14.68 -12.03
N LEU A 162 7.79 14.56 -10.88
CA LEU A 162 8.86 15.45 -10.47
C LEU A 162 10.16 15.19 -11.27
N PRO A 163 11.06 16.17 -11.37
CA PRO A 163 12.32 16.02 -12.11
C PRO A 163 13.32 15.08 -11.42
N GLN A 164 13.02 14.62 -10.22
CA GLN A 164 13.85 13.72 -9.44
C GLN A 164 13.03 12.71 -8.67
N ILE A 165 13.65 11.56 -8.34
CA ILE A 165 13.04 10.50 -7.52
C ILE A 165 12.74 11.06 -6.12
N ASN A 166 11.52 10.79 -5.62
CA ASN A 166 11.05 11.27 -4.33
C ASN A 166 11.32 10.29 -3.17
N GLY A 167 11.53 9.01 -3.45
CA GLY A 167 11.83 7.99 -2.46
C GLY A 167 13.30 7.91 -2.07
N TYR A 168 13.62 7.09 -1.07
CA TYR A 168 14.99 6.91 -0.62
C TYR A 168 15.87 6.27 -1.70
N ALA A 169 17.06 6.86 -1.92
CA ALA A 169 18.02 6.44 -2.94
C ALA A 169 18.42 4.96 -2.85
N VAL A 170 18.41 4.39 -1.64
CA VAL A 170 18.73 2.96 -1.44
C VAL A 170 17.74 2.03 -2.15
N HIS A 171 16.46 2.39 -2.23
CA HIS A 171 15.45 1.61 -2.94
C HIS A 171 15.54 1.82 -4.44
N ALA A 172 15.69 3.06 -4.89
CA ALA A 172 15.86 3.40 -6.31
C ALA A 172 17.10 2.72 -6.90
N SER A 173 18.23 2.74 -6.18
CA SER A 173 19.48 2.12 -6.62
C SER A 173 19.40 0.60 -6.80
N LYS A 174 18.53 -0.09 -6.02
CA LYS A 174 18.31 -1.53 -6.21
C LYS A 174 17.63 -1.79 -7.54
N LEU A 175 16.58 -1.05 -7.86
CA LEU A 175 15.82 -1.19 -9.11
C LEU A 175 16.65 -0.77 -10.33
N ALA A 176 17.42 0.31 -10.21
CA ALA A 176 18.32 0.76 -11.28
C ALA A 176 19.40 -0.28 -11.62
N ARG A 177 19.96 -0.99 -10.61
CA ARG A 177 20.92 -2.08 -10.86
C ARG A 177 20.33 -3.29 -11.58
N GLU A 178 19.02 -3.50 -11.41
CA GLU A 178 18.28 -4.55 -12.13
C GLU A 178 17.81 -4.08 -13.52
N GLY A 179 18.20 -2.85 -13.92
CA GLY A 179 17.88 -2.31 -15.25
C GLY A 179 16.47 -1.75 -15.38
N VAL A 180 15.75 -1.53 -14.27
CA VAL A 180 14.39 -0.96 -14.30
C VAL A 180 14.43 0.48 -14.79
N PRO A 181 13.71 0.84 -15.88
CA PRO A 181 13.63 2.21 -16.35
C PRO A 181 12.93 3.13 -15.34
N ILE A 182 13.48 4.33 -15.12
CA ILE A 182 12.87 5.36 -14.28
C ILE A 182 12.68 6.62 -15.11
N TYR A 183 11.43 7.00 -15.34
CA TYR A 183 11.00 8.14 -16.13
C TYR A 183 10.68 9.32 -15.20
N THR A 184 11.66 10.17 -14.92
CA THR A 184 11.44 11.42 -14.16
C THR A 184 10.98 12.55 -15.06
N GLY A 185 10.09 13.43 -14.57
CA GLY A 185 9.44 14.45 -15.38
C GLY A 185 8.37 13.89 -16.34
N TYR A 186 7.82 12.73 -16.04
CA TYR A 186 6.75 12.08 -16.81
C TYR A 186 5.53 11.78 -15.93
N THR A 187 4.36 11.75 -16.54
CA THR A 187 3.11 11.30 -15.90
C THR A 187 2.38 10.31 -16.80
N ILE A 188 1.51 9.52 -16.20
CA ILE A 188 0.58 8.70 -16.97
C ILE A 188 -0.52 9.59 -17.57
N THR A 189 -0.81 9.38 -18.84
CA THR A 189 -1.87 10.09 -19.57
C THR A 189 -3.05 9.20 -19.91
N GLN A 190 -2.83 7.88 -20.03
CA GLN A 190 -3.89 6.92 -20.34
C GLN A 190 -3.47 5.50 -19.96
N ALA A 191 -4.41 4.69 -19.45
CA ALA A 191 -4.34 3.25 -19.49
C ALA A 191 -5.04 2.74 -20.75
N LEU A 192 -4.43 1.77 -21.43
CA LEU A 192 -4.93 1.17 -22.67
C LEU A 192 -5.54 -0.20 -22.36
N GLY A 193 -6.61 -0.53 -23.08
CA GLY A 193 -7.32 -1.80 -22.97
C GLY A 193 -8.83 -1.60 -23.04
N ASP A 194 -9.55 -2.69 -23.22
CA ASP A 194 -11.02 -2.71 -23.24
C ASP A 194 -11.58 -3.33 -21.94
N ASP A 195 -11.32 -4.62 -21.71
CA ASP A 195 -11.79 -5.35 -20.51
C ASP A 195 -10.77 -5.28 -19.35
N HIS A 196 -9.49 -5.08 -19.64
CA HIS A 196 -8.41 -5.00 -18.68
C HIS A 196 -7.23 -4.21 -19.29
N VAL A 197 -6.28 -3.85 -18.45
CA VAL A 197 -5.07 -3.14 -18.88
C VAL A 197 -4.23 -4.01 -19.82
N THR A 198 -3.88 -3.45 -20.98
CA THR A 198 -2.93 -4.06 -21.94
C THR A 198 -1.75 -3.14 -22.24
N GLY A 199 -1.78 -1.90 -21.74
CA GLY A 199 -0.72 -0.95 -21.92
C GLY A 199 -1.02 0.37 -21.21
N ALA A 200 -0.08 1.29 -21.31
CA ALA A 200 -0.21 2.64 -20.78
C ALA A 200 0.51 3.64 -21.70
N VAL A 201 0.03 4.87 -21.70
CA VAL A 201 0.71 6.01 -22.32
C VAL A 201 1.21 6.93 -21.22
N ILE A 202 2.48 7.29 -21.27
CA ILE A 202 3.11 8.29 -20.41
C ILE A 202 3.60 9.46 -21.27
N ALA A 203 3.66 10.66 -20.71
CA ALA A 203 4.18 11.83 -21.39
C ALA A 203 4.97 12.73 -20.43
N LYS A 204 5.88 13.54 -20.98
CA LYS A 204 6.60 14.56 -20.20
C LYS A 204 5.63 15.58 -19.62
N VAL A 205 5.98 16.10 -18.45
CA VAL A 205 5.21 17.11 -17.70
C VAL A 205 5.97 18.43 -17.71
N ASN A 206 5.25 19.51 -18.04
CA ASN A 206 5.72 20.87 -17.87
C ASN A 206 5.61 21.31 -16.40
N PRO A 207 6.28 22.42 -15.98
CA PRO A 207 6.16 22.96 -14.63
C PRO A 207 4.72 23.34 -14.19
N ASP A 208 3.84 23.61 -15.14
CA ASP A 208 2.41 23.90 -14.93
C ASP A 208 1.52 22.65 -14.90
N TRP A 209 2.11 21.47 -14.89
CA TRP A 209 1.46 20.15 -14.91
C TRP A 209 0.76 19.78 -16.23
N SER A 210 0.87 20.61 -17.27
CA SER A 210 0.44 20.21 -18.61
C SER A 210 1.41 19.19 -19.21
N THR A 211 0.92 18.37 -20.12
CA THR A 211 1.78 17.42 -20.85
C THR A 211 2.44 18.07 -22.06
N VAL A 212 3.65 17.63 -22.39
CA VAL A 212 4.39 18.07 -23.58
C VAL A 212 3.91 17.27 -24.79
N PRO A 213 3.26 17.89 -25.78
CA PRO A 213 2.83 17.18 -27.00
C PRO A 213 4.02 16.56 -27.76
N GLY A 214 3.84 15.34 -28.27
CA GLY A 214 4.88 14.61 -29.02
C GLY A 214 5.92 13.93 -28.13
N SER A 215 5.74 13.94 -26.81
CA SER A 215 6.63 13.27 -25.85
C SER A 215 6.05 11.93 -25.37
N GLU A 216 4.95 11.50 -25.93
CA GLU A 216 4.22 10.31 -25.54
C GLU A 216 5.04 9.04 -25.77
N ILE A 217 5.06 8.15 -24.78
CA ILE A 217 5.65 6.83 -24.84
C ILE A 217 4.58 5.82 -24.50
N THR A 218 4.37 4.86 -25.39
CA THR A 218 3.47 3.73 -25.12
C THR A 218 4.27 2.58 -24.52
N LEU A 219 3.81 2.05 -23.42
CA LEU A 219 4.42 0.93 -22.69
C LEU A 219 3.45 -0.25 -22.63
N ASP A 220 3.96 -1.44 -22.92
CA ASP A 220 3.23 -2.70 -22.80
C ASP A 220 3.23 -3.13 -21.33
N THR A 221 2.05 -3.15 -20.69
CA THR A 221 1.88 -3.49 -19.29
C THR A 221 0.49 -4.08 -19.06
N ASP A 222 0.36 -5.03 -18.15
CA ASP A 222 -0.93 -5.62 -17.73
C ASP A 222 -1.33 -5.21 -16.30
N MET A 223 -0.50 -4.39 -15.65
CA MET A 223 -0.72 -3.94 -14.29
C MET A 223 -0.14 -2.53 -14.08
N ILE A 224 -0.99 -1.60 -13.63
CA ILE A 224 -0.60 -0.23 -13.31
C ILE A 224 -0.80 -0.03 -11.80
N ALA A 225 0.27 0.32 -11.09
CA ALA A 225 0.25 0.64 -9.67
C ALA A 225 0.32 2.15 -9.45
N CYS A 226 -0.62 2.72 -8.70
CA CYS A 226 -0.59 4.13 -8.31
C CYS A 226 -0.03 4.25 -6.88
N GLY A 227 1.16 4.85 -6.74
CA GLY A 227 1.84 5.10 -5.47
C GLY A 227 2.14 6.60 -5.29
N VAL A 228 1.10 7.43 -5.42
CA VAL A 228 1.19 8.91 -5.53
C VAL A 228 0.90 9.65 -4.22
N GLY A 229 0.66 8.93 -3.14
CA GLY A 229 0.43 9.48 -1.80
C GLY A 229 -0.67 8.75 -1.02
N LEU A 230 -0.77 9.10 0.28
CA LEU A 230 -1.72 8.58 1.27
C LEU A 230 -2.56 9.71 1.83
#